data_e988ee1428fc4a0d3e3d70d5d0c89792
#
_entry.id   e988ee1428fc4a0d3e3d70d5d0c89792
#
_cell.length_a   1.000
_cell.length_b   1.000
_cell.length_c   1.000
_cell.angle_alpha   90.00
_cell.angle_beta   90.00
_cell.angle_gamma   90.00
#
_symmetry.space_group_name_H-M   'P 1'
#
loop_
_entity.id
_entity.type
_entity.pdbx_description
1 polymer ?
#
loop_
_entity_poly.entity_id
_entity_poly.type
_entity_poly.pdbx_seq_one_letter_code
_entity_poly.pdbx_strand_id
1 'polypeptide(L)'
;MAGLLPARPCCQLSELLGIYYGSRGRLLGSPRGRSAYFSLLRNAVARKVVRLGRAVGRMDAKYQAVKTRKRMAFFIELALPAELVPAFSRPPIQAKPDAACDRKAMLRGFFLGCGSVNAPNTRYHLEFVAPTASWASAIAQMIEESGVRAGITERGGSSVVYVKDGDGIVRLLSMMGASRAVMEFENVRVVREVSGEVNRRLNFETANIGKTIGSGLRQAAAIEQLQEEGRLDRLPPALREMARWRVENPELNLGELAGRMKLSKSAVNHRLRRLQELARSNGDVHAPKAERRSA
;
A
#
# COMPACT_ATOMS: atom_id res chain seq x y z
N MET A 1 7.74 -20.31 -3.40
CA MET A 1 9.01 -20.44 -2.64
C MET A 1 9.32 -21.86 -2.16
N ALA A 2 8.45 -22.53 -1.37
CA ALA A 2 8.76 -23.85 -0.81
C ALA A 2 9.04 -24.94 -1.87
N GLY A 3 8.46 -24.88 -3.06
CA GLY A 3 8.72 -25.82 -4.15
C GLY A 3 10.05 -25.60 -4.90
N LEU A 4 10.62 -24.40 -4.82
CA LEU A 4 11.83 -24.01 -5.54
C LEU A 4 13.08 -24.56 -4.84
N LEU A 5 13.97 -25.21 -5.58
CA LEU A 5 15.28 -25.65 -5.08
C LEU A 5 16.36 -24.84 -5.80
N PRO A 6 17.29 -24.17 -5.08
CA PRO A 6 18.40 -23.47 -5.73
C PRO A 6 19.27 -24.41 -6.54
N ALA A 7 19.77 -23.93 -7.67
CA ALA A 7 20.66 -24.76 -8.51
C ALA A 7 22.08 -24.89 -7.93
N ARG A 8 22.56 -23.84 -7.23
CA ARG A 8 23.96 -23.81 -6.72
C ARG A 8 24.05 -24.40 -5.32
N PRO A 9 25.04 -25.29 -5.02
CA PRO A 9 25.21 -25.88 -3.69
C PRO A 9 25.35 -24.85 -2.56
N CYS A 10 26.09 -23.74 -2.78
CA CYS A 10 26.24 -22.66 -1.81
C CYS A 10 24.89 -22.04 -1.43
N CYS A 11 24.03 -21.81 -2.42
CA CYS A 11 22.67 -21.26 -2.17
C CYS A 11 21.74 -22.29 -1.49
N GLN A 12 21.95 -23.60 -1.76
CA GLN A 12 21.18 -24.65 -1.09
C GLN A 12 21.52 -24.69 0.40
N LEU A 13 22.82 -24.63 0.75
CA LEU A 13 23.25 -24.57 2.14
C LEU A 13 22.77 -23.28 2.82
N SER A 14 22.94 -22.14 2.18
CA SER A 14 22.49 -20.84 2.73
C SER A 14 20.99 -20.81 2.99
N GLU A 15 20.17 -21.38 2.10
CA GLU A 15 18.72 -21.48 2.32
C GLU A 15 18.38 -22.43 3.46
N LEU A 16 19.06 -23.59 3.55
CA LEU A 16 18.87 -24.54 4.66
C LEU A 16 19.20 -23.89 6.00
N LEU A 17 20.32 -23.16 6.09
CA LEU A 17 20.72 -22.41 7.29
C LEU A 17 19.70 -21.30 7.62
N GLY A 18 19.21 -20.59 6.63
CA GLY A 18 18.15 -19.59 6.84
C GLY A 18 16.87 -20.20 7.46
N ILE A 19 16.43 -21.37 6.97
CA ILE A 19 15.29 -22.09 7.58
C ILE A 19 15.64 -22.54 9.00
N TYR A 20 16.86 -23.09 9.19
CA TYR A 20 17.31 -23.57 10.49
C TYR A 20 17.28 -22.48 11.55
N TYR A 21 17.96 -21.36 11.31
CA TYR A 21 17.99 -20.25 12.25
C TYR A 21 16.60 -19.60 12.40
N GLY A 22 15.86 -19.38 11.31
CA GLY A 22 14.52 -18.79 11.33
C GLY A 22 13.50 -19.62 12.13
N SER A 23 13.57 -20.94 12.05
CA SER A 23 12.71 -21.84 12.81
C SER A 23 13.19 -22.11 14.25
N ARG A 24 14.23 -21.39 14.71
CA ARG A 24 14.89 -21.64 16.01
C ARG A 24 15.38 -23.07 16.13
N GLY A 25 16.03 -23.55 15.07
CA GLY A 25 16.61 -24.89 15.01
C GLY A 25 17.65 -25.14 16.10
N ARG A 26 17.82 -26.38 16.48
CA ARG A 26 18.75 -26.79 17.53
C ARG A 26 19.68 -27.87 17.06
N LEU A 27 20.93 -27.83 17.52
CA LEU A 27 21.86 -28.92 17.35
C LEU A 27 21.65 -29.97 18.46
N LEU A 28 21.47 -31.21 18.04
CA LEU A 28 21.38 -32.35 18.95
C LEU A 28 22.66 -33.14 18.85
N GLY A 29 23.24 -33.51 19.99
CA GLY A 29 24.37 -34.43 20.05
C GLY A 29 23.89 -35.86 20.29
N SER A 30 24.51 -36.83 19.63
CA SER A 30 24.30 -38.26 19.89
C SER A 30 25.64 -39.00 19.81
N PRO A 31 25.75 -40.24 20.34
CA PRO A 31 26.94 -41.06 20.19
C PRO A 31 27.34 -41.31 18.72
N ARG A 32 26.39 -41.13 17.79
CA ARG A 32 26.56 -41.34 16.34
C ARG A 32 26.86 -40.04 15.57
N GLY A 33 27.04 -38.90 16.26
CA GLY A 33 27.30 -37.61 15.63
C GLY A 33 26.34 -36.50 16.02
N ARG A 34 26.29 -35.42 15.23
CA ARG A 34 25.42 -34.28 15.45
C ARG A 34 24.29 -34.23 14.43
N SER A 35 23.11 -33.76 14.87
CA SER A 35 21.94 -33.59 14.02
C SER A 35 21.39 -32.16 14.15
N ALA A 36 20.90 -31.60 13.05
CA ALA A 36 20.13 -30.37 13.05
C ALA A 36 18.65 -30.70 13.18
N TYR A 37 17.99 -30.11 14.20
CA TYR A 37 16.58 -30.30 14.51
C TYR A 37 15.78 -29.06 14.12
N PHE A 38 14.68 -29.26 13.40
CA PHE A 38 13.75 -28.22 12.94
C PHE A 38 12.36 -28.49 13.50
N SER A 39 11.68 -27.41 13.90
CA SER A 39 10.25 -27.41 14.25
C SER A 39 9.50 -26.47 13.34
N LEU A 40 8.65 -26.98 12.46
CA LEU A 40 8.02 -26.25 11.38
C LEU A 40 6.49 -26.41 11.40
N LEU A 41 5.78 -25.39 10.96
CA LEU A 41 4.30 -25.37 10.94
C LEU A 41 3.73 -25.70 9.54
N ARG A 42 4.57 -25.74 8.51
CA ARG A 42 4.14 -25.92 7.12
C ARG A 42 4.82 -27.16 6.53
N ASN A 43 4.03 -28.14 6.12
CA ASN A 43 4.53 -29.38 5.50
C ASN A 43 5.43 -29.10 4.27
N ALA A 44 5.05 -28.10 3.44
CA ALA A 44 5.83 -27.76 2.26
C ALA A 44 7.25 -27.30 2.61
N VAL A 45 7.43 -26.58 3.74
CA VAL A 45 8.76 -26.17 4.24
C VAL A 45 9.51 -27.36 4.81
N ALA A 46 8.83 -28.23 5.55
CA ALA A 46 9.40 -29.45 6.09
C ALA A 46 9.97 -30.37 4.99
N ARG A 47 9.20 -30.61 3.94
CA ARG A 47 9.68 -31.37 2.76
C ARG A 47 10.84 -30.69 2.05
N LYS A 48 10.85 -29.34 2.03
CA LYS A 48 11.97 -28.59 1.46
C LYS A 48 13.27 -28.79 2.27
N VAL A 49 13.19 -28.77 3.60
CA VAL A 49 14.35 -29.06 4.48
C VAL A 49 14.95 -30.41 4.14
N VAL A 50 14.13 -31.46 4.01
CA VAL A 50 14.60 -32.80 3.63
C VAL A 50 15.28 -32.78 2.25
N ARG A 51 14.69 -32.09 1.26
CA ARG A 51 15.27 -31.98 -0.09
C ARG A 51 16.61 -31.24 -0.09
N LEU A 52 16.68 -30.11 0.67
CA LEU A 52 17.93 -29.36 0.82
C LEU A 52 19.01 -30.18 1.53
N GLY A 53 18.67 -30.89 2.61
CA GLY A 53 19.61 -31.76 3.32
C GLY A 53 20.22 -32.82 2.41
N ARG A 54 19.41 -33.48 1.59
CA ARG A 54 19.88 -34.44 0.59
C ARG A 54 20.77 -33.81 -0.47
N ALA A 55 20.45 -32.61 -0.93
CA ALA A 55 21.20 -31.91 -1.98
C ALA A 55 22.56 -31.38 -1.48
N VAL A 56 22.62 -30.89 -0.25
CA VAL A 56 23.82 -30.26 0.33
C VAL A 56 24.84 -31.29 0.79
N GLY A 57 24.44 -32.35 1.48
CA GLY A 57 25.37 -33.30 2.10
C GLY A 57 24.86 -34.74 2.15
N ARG A 58 23.88 -35.10 1.30
CA ARG A 58 23.21 -36.43 1.32
C ARG A 58 22.75 -36.82 2.72
N MET A 59 22.29 -35.85 3.51
CA MET A 59 21.89 -36.00 4.89
C MET A 59 20.69 -36.94 5.02
N ASP A 60 20.78 -37.91 5.93
CA ASP A 60 19.62 -38.68 6.33
C ASP A 60 18.68 -37.84 7.16
N ALA A 61 17.39 -37.99 6.87
CA ALA A 61 16.34 -37.19 7.49
C ALA A 61 15.33 -38.09 8.23
N LYS A 62 15.11 -37.85 9.50
CA LYS A 62 13.92 -38.34 10.21
C LYS A 62 12.84 -37.27 10.13
N TYR A 63 11.67 -37.68 9.69
CA TYR A 63 10.52 -36.79 9.53
C TYR A 63 9.35 -37.29 10.39
N GLN A 64 8.80 -36.42 11.22
CA GLN A 64 7.65 -36.70 12.06
C GLN A 64 6.61 -35.59 11.95
N ALA A 65 5.35 -35.95 11.69
CA ALA A 65 4.21 -35.06 11.73
C ALA A 65 3.39 -35.31 12.99
N VAL A 66 3.15 -34.27 13.79
CA VAL A 66 2.40 -34.38 15.05
C VAL A 66 1.20 -33.43 15.00
N LYS A 67 0.02 -33.97 15.25
CA LYS A 67 -1.20 -33.18 15.42
C LYS A 67 -1.26 -32.63 16.84
N THR A 68 -1.19 -31.31 16.97
CA THR A 68 -1.46 -30.62 18.23
C THR A 68 -2.94 -30.25 18.34
N ARG A 69 -3.40 -29.78 19.51
CA ARG A 69 -4.82 -29.35 19.67
C ARG A 69 -5.27 -28.28 18.66
N LYS A 70 -4.36 -27.42 18.16
CA LYS A 70 -4.69 -26.30 17.28
C LYS A 70 -4.16 -26.41 15.84
N ARG A 71 -3.12 -27.22 15.60
CA ARG A 71 -2.44 -27.26 14.29
C ARG A 71 -1.52 -28.49 14.15
N MET A 72 -1.14 -28.77 12.89
CA MET A 72 -0.08 -29.73 12.60
C MET A 72 1.30 -29.08 12.82
N ALA A 73 2.19 -29.82 13.45
CA ALA A 73 3.62 -29.48 13.55
C ALA A 73 4.45 -30.57 12.87
N PHE A 74 5.54 -30.14 12.22
CA PHE A 74 6.42 -31.02 11.45
C PHE A 74 7.83 -30.92 12.05
N PHE A 75 8.36 -32.02 12.47
CA PHE A 75 9.68 -32.13 13.08
C PHE A 75 10.63 -32.87 12.12
N ILE A 76 11.78 -32.29 11.86
CA ILE A 76 12.81 -32.87 11.01
C ILE A 76 14.11 -32.90 11.79
N GLU A 77 14.75 -34.05 11.79
CA GLU A 77 16.13 -34.26 12.26
C GLU A 77 17.00 -34.64 11.06
N LEU A 78 17.99 -33.79 10.74
CA LEU A 78 18.97 -34.05 9.70
C LEU A 78 20.28 -34.49 10.35
N ALA A 79 20.78 -35.67 10.01
CA ALA A 79 22.12 -36.13 10.41
C ALA A 79 23.18 -35.28 9.67
N LEU A 80 24.00 -34.53 10.43
CA LEU A 80 24.99 -33.62 9.85
C LEU A 80 26.32 -34.30 9.60
N PRO A 81 26.88 -34.19 8.39
CA PRO A 81 28.29 -34.46 8.16
C PRO A 81 29.16 -33.57 9.04
N ALA A 82 30.29 -34.08 9.52
CA ALA A 82 31.16 -33.40 10.49
C ALA A 82 31.61 -32.00 9.99
N GLU A 83 31.89 -31.89 8.69
CA GLU A 83 32.31 -30.66 8.01
C GLU A 83 31.22 -29.57 7.98
N LEU A 84 29.93 -29.92 8.11
CA LEU A 84 28.83 -28.97 8.10
C LEU A 84 28.40 -28.52 9.50
N VAL A 85 28.77 -29.24 10.55
CA VAL A 85 28.42 -28.88 11.93
C VAL A 85 28.80 -27.43 12.30
N PRO A 86 29.99 -26.90 11.93
CA PRO A 86 30.34 -25.52 12.22
C PRO A 86 29.35 -24.49 11.62
N ALA A 87 28.80 -24.75 10.43
CA ALA A 87 27.87 -23.84 9.78
C ALA A 87 26.56 -23.66 10.59
N PHE A 88 26.10 -24.70 11.28
CA PHE A 88 24.89 -24.68 12.11
C PHE A 88 25.14 -24.14 13.53
N SER A 89 26.40 -23.84 13.88
CA SER A 89 26.79 -23.31 15.20
C SER A 89 27.24 -21.84 15.15
N ARG A 90 27.33 -21.23 13.96
CA ARG A 90 27.86 -19.89 13.77
C ARG A 90 26.98 -18.83 14.41
N PRO A 91 27.55 -17.82 15.11
CA PRO A 91 26.80 -16.65 15.54
C PRO A 91 26.32 -15.84 14.33
N PRO A 92 25.27 -15.00 14.48
CA PRO A 92 24.61 -14.29 13.38
C PRO A 92 25.57 -13.50 12.47
N ILE A 93 26.52 -12.79 13.05
CA ILE A 93 27.47 -11.95 12.30
C ILE A 93 28.39 -12.74 11.40
N GLN A 94 28.77 -13.97 11.82
CA GLN A 94 29.65 -14.87 11.06
C GLN A 94 28.87 -15.79 10.11
N ALA A 95 27.56 -15.93 10.32
CA ALA A 95 26.69 -16.75 9.49
C ALA A 95 26.14 -15.99 8.26
N LYS A 96 26.28 -14.65 8.24
CA LYS A 96 25.86 -13.83 7.10
C LYS A 96 26.74 -14.13 5.89
N PRO A 97 26.16 -14.53 4.74
CA PRO A 97 26.96 -14.82 3.55
C PRO A 97 27.47 -13.54 2.87
N ASP A 98 28.68 -13.58 2.33
CA ASP A 98 29.26 -12.48 1.55
C ASP A 98 28.69 -12.41 0.12
N ALA A 99 28.42 -13.56 -0.48
CA ALA A 99 27.90 -13.62 -1.84
C ALA A 99 26.42 -13.21 -1.91
N ALA A 100 26.08 -12.34 -2.85
CA ALA A 100 24.69 -11.85 -3.03
C ALA A 100 23.68 -12.97 -3.32
N CYS A 101 24.07 -14.01 -4.05
CA CYS A 101 23.20 -15.18 -4.32
C CYS A 101 22.86 -15.94 -3.04
N ASP A 102 23.83 -16.09 -2.14
CA ASP A 102 23.67 -16.83 -0.88
C ASP A 102 22.89 -16.00 0.13
N ARG A 103 23.07 -14.67 0.17
CA ARG A 103 22.20 -13.77 0.97
C ARG A 103 20.73 -13.88 0.55
N LYS A 104 20.44 -13.87 -0.77
CA LYS A 104 19.08 -14.07 -1.28
C LYS A 104 18.49 -15.43 -0.87
N ALA A 105 19.29 -16.48 -0.95
CA ALA A 105 18.88 -17.81 -0.55
C ALA A 105 18.65 -17.90 0.97
N MET A 106 19.51 -17.28 1.77
CA MET A 106 19.39 -17.24 3.22
C MET A 106 18.15 -16.44 3.67
N LEU A 107 17.89 -15.25 3.08
CA LEU A 107 16.67 -14.48 3.31
C LEU A 107 15.41 -15.27 2.97
N ARG A 108 15.41 -16.01 1.85
CA ARG A 108 14.30 -16.93 1.52
C ARG A 108 14.11 -18.00 2.58
N GLY A 109 15.21 -18.57 3.09
CA GLY A 109 15.19 -19.53 4.18
C GLY A 109 14.58 -18.95 5.46
N PHE A 110 15.02 -17.75 5.87
CA PHE A 110 14.45 -17.04 7.02
C PHE A 110 12.96 -16.79 6.83
N PHE A 111 12.55 -16.32 5.64
CA PHE A 111 11.13 -16.08 5.37
C PHE A 111 10.29 -17.36 5.47
N LEU A 112 10.81 -18.48 5.04
CA LEU A 112 10.13 -19.77 5.18
C LEU A 112 10.08 -20.26 6.64
N GLY A 113 11.09 -19.93 7.46
CA GLY A 113 11.19 -20.31 8.87
C GLY A 113 10.41 -19.40 9.83
N CYS A 114 10.51 -18.09 9.65
CA CYS A 114 9.96 -17.11 10.60
C CYS A 114 9.32 -15.88 9.94
N GLY A 115 9.18 -15.86 8.60
CA GLY A 115 8.63 -14.72 7.88
C GLY A 115 7.13 -14.82 7.66
N SER A 116 6.51 -13.66 7.54
CA SER A 116 5.13 -13.49 7.11
C SER A 116 4.96 -12.24 6.25
N VAL A 117 3.93 -12.22 5.42
CA VAL A 117 3.54 -11.07 4.62
C VAL A 117 2.02 -10.97 4.63
N ASN A 118 1.51 -9.76 4.79
CA ASN A 118 0.08 -9.50 4.72
C ASN A 118 -0.44 -9.70 3.30
N ALA A 119 -1.73 -10.03 3.18
CA ALA A 119 -2.41 -10.07 1.89
C ALA A 119 -2.35 -8.68 1.22
N PRO A 120 -2.18 -8.61 -0.11
CA PRO A 120 -1.97 -7.34 -0.82
C PRO A 120 -3.17 -6.39 -0.77
N ASN A 121 -4.37 -6.88 -0.43
CA ASN A 121 -5.57 -6.08 -0.22
C ASN A 121 -5.65 -5.38 1.16
N THR A 122 -4.67 -5.61 2.04
CA THR A 122 -4.56 -4.99 3.35
C THR A 122 -3.40 -3.96 3.38
N ARG A 123 -2.95 -3.55 4.57
CA ARG A 123 -1.74 -2.72 4.71
C ARG A 123 -0.51 -3.51 4.30
N TYR A 124 0.34 -2.91 3.52
CA TYR A 124 1.62 -3.50 3.15
C TYR A 124 2.49 -3.73 4.38
N HIS A 125 2.77 -4.98 4.67
CA HIS A 125 3.60 -5.38 5.80
C HIS A 125 4.20 -6.75 5.55
N LEU A 126 5.53 -6.81 5.53
CA LEU A 126 6.31 -8.04 5.51
C LEU A 126 7.18 -8.04 6.76
N GLU A 127 7.21 -9.15 7.49
CA GLU A 127 7.98 -9.26 8.72
C GLU A 127 8.73 -10.57 8.84
N PHE A 128 9.81 -10.52 9.64
CA PHE A 128 10.57 -11.68 10.13
C PHE A 128 10.60 -11.62 11.66
N VAL A 129 10.08 -12.63 12.32
CA VAL A 129 10.18 -12.76 13.78
C VAL A 129 11.51 -13.43 14.10
N ALA A 130 12.53 -12.61 14.34
CA ALA A 130 13.90 -13.11 14.51
C ALA A 130 14.06 -13.95 15.79
N PRO A 131 14.96 -14.93 15.78
CA PRO A 131 15.26 -15.74 16.97
C PRO A 131 15.84 -14.94 18.13
N THR A 132 16.71 -13.96 17.80
CA THR A 132 17.38 -13.04 18.76
C THR A 132 17.54 -11.65 18.13
N ALA A 133 17.85 -10.63 18.94
CA ALA A 133 18.17 -9.28 18.48
C ALA A 133 19.35 -9.26 17.49
N SER A 134 20.37 -10.07 17.71
CA SER A 134 21.54 -10.19 16.81
C SER A 134 21.12 -10.74 15.44
N TRP A 135 20.19 -11.69 15.37
CA TRP A 135 19.62 -12.16 14.12
C TRP A 135 18.74 -11.10 13.46
N ALA A 136 18.00 -10.31 14.23
CA ALA A 136 17.23 -9.20 13.68
C ALA A 136 18.16 -8.19 12.96
N SER A 137 19.26 -7.81 13.58
CA SER A 137 20.26 -6.93 12.96
C SER A 137 20.86 -7.53 11.69
N ALA A 138 21.22 -8.82 11.70
CA ALA A 138 21.78 -9.49 10.53
C ALA A 138 20.76 -9.60 9.37
N ILE A 139 19.49 -9.89 9.67
CA ILE A 139 18.42 -9.95 8.67
C ILE A 139 18.17 -8.54 8.08
N ALA A 140 18.07 -7.50 8.93
CA ALA A 140 17.89 -6.13 8.48
C ALA A 140 19.02 -5.70 7.55
N GLN A 141 20.27 -5.96 7.92
CA GLN A 141 21.42 -5.65 7.09
C GLN A 141 21.36 -6.36 5.72
N MET A 142 21.02 -7.65 5.68
CA MET A 142 20.87 -8.39 4.40
C MET A 142 19.76 -7.81 3.52
N ILE A 143 18.69 -7.28 4.11
CA ILE A 143 17.59 -6.61 3.40
C ILE A 143 18.08 -5.27 2.85
N GLU A 144 18.78 -4.46 3.65
CA GLU A 144 19.31 -3.15 3.26
C GLU A 144 20.38 -3.26 2.16
N GLU A 145 21.25 -4.25 2.22
CA GLU A 145 22.21 -4.57 1.16
C GLU A 145 21.53 -4.96 -0.18
N SER A 146 20.25 -5.31 -0.12
CA SER A 146 19.40 -5.52 -1.31
C SER A 146 18.73 -4.25 -1.82
N GLY A 147 18.99 -3.10 -1.21
CA GLY A 147 18.41 -1.80 -1.54
C GLY A 147 16.96 -1.63 -1.07
N VAL A 148 16.57 -2.31 0.00
CA VAL A 148 15.25 -2.19 0.63
C VAL A 148 15.42 -1.69 2.06
N ARG A 149 14.66 -0.69 2.47
CA ARG A 149 14.69 -0.19 3.86
C ARG A 149 13.99 -1.18 4.78
N ALA A 150 14.63 -1.54 5.88
CA ALA A 150 14.08 -2.38 6.93
C ALA A 150 14.03 -1.63 8.27
N GLY A 151 12.97 -1.86 9.04
CA GLY A 151 12.88 -1.41 10.43
C GLY A 151 12.99 -2.58 11.38
N ILE A 152 13.47 -2.33 12.60
CA ILE A 152 13.49 -3.32 13.70
C ILE A 152 12.59 -2.79 14.82
N THR A 153 11.80 -3.68 15.43
CA THR A 153 10.97 -3.37 16.59
C THR A 153 10.90 -4.56 17.53
N GLU A 154 10.60 -4.29 18.79
CA GLU A 154 10.34 -5.33 19.79
C GLU A 154 8.82 -5.54 19.92
N ARG A 155 8.36 -6.79 19.87
CA ARG A 155 6.97 -7.16 20.03
C ARG A 155 6.84 -8.48 20.78
N GLY A 156 6.18 -8.46 21.96
CA GLY A 156 5.97 -9.68 22.76
C GLY A 156 7.27 -10.39 23.12
N GLY A 157 8.33 -9.66 23.46
CA GLY A 157 9.65 -10.22 23.80
C GLY A 157 10.41 -10.82 22.62
N SER A 158 10.00 -10.53 21.39
CA SER A 158 10.68 -10.96 20.16
C SER A 158 11.09 -9.76 19.32
N SER A 159 12.31 -9.80 18.78
CA SER A 159 12.79 -8.80 17.82
C SER A 159 12.18 -9.09 16.45
N VAL A 160 11.53 -8.10 15.85
CA VAL A 160 10.84 -8.21 14.55
C VAL A 160 11.46 -7.25 13.56
N VAL A 161 11.95 -7.78 12.45
CA VAL A 161 12.38 -7.00 11.29
C VAL A 161 11.20 -6.85 10.35
N TYR A 162 10.92 -5.61 9.90
CA TYR A 162 9.77 -5.38 9.04
C TYR A 162 10.06 -4.44 7.86
N VAL A 163 9.26 -4.60 6.81
CA VAL A 163 9.19 -3.72 5.64
C VAL A 163 7.74 -3.31 5.42
N LYS A 164 7.46 -2.01 5.29
CA LYS A 164 6.12 -1.43 5.07
C LYS A 164 5.94 -0.83 3.68
N ASP A 165 7.05 -0.63 2.98
CA ASP A 165 7.02 -0.10 1.62
C ASP A 165 6.61 -1.17 0.62
N GLY A 166 5.62 -0.86 -0.23
CA GLY A 166 5.08 -1.81 -1.21
C GLY A 166 6.10 -2.24 -2.26
N ASP A 167 6.91 -1.31 -2.76
CA ASP A 167 7.96 -1.61 -3.75
C ASP A 167 9.07 -2.46 -3.14
N GLY A 168 9.45 -2.14 -1.90
CA GLY A 168 10.40 -2.94 -1.12
C GLY A 168 9.91 -4.37 -0.89
N ILE A 169 8.62 -4.56 -0.55
CA ILE A 169 8.01 -5.89 -0.38
C ILE A 169 8.04 -6.67 -1.69
N VAL A 170 7.61 -6.07 -2.80
CA VAL A 170 7.63 -6.70 -4.12
C VAL A 170 9.05 -7.10 -4.52
N ARG A 171 10.03 -6.20 -4.31
CA ARG A 171 11.45 -6.47 -4.56
C ARG A 171 11.98 -7.65 -3.74
N LEU A 172 11.68 -7.70 -2.44
CA LEU A 172 12.08 -8.82 -1.58
C LEU A 172 11.42 -10.13 -2.00
N LEU A 173 10.11 -10.12 -2.26
CA LEU A 173 9.39 -11.30 -2.73
C LEU A 173 9.94 -11.82 -4.06
N SER A 174 10.24 -10.92 -4.99
CA SER A 174 10.87 -11.25 -6.28
C SER A 174 12.23 -11.89 -6.08
N MET A 175 13.10 -11.28 -5.26
CA MET A 175 14.43 -11.81 -4.95
C MET A 175 14.38 -13.19 -4.30
N MET A 176 13.39 -13.43 -3.45
CA MET A 176 13.16 -14.73 -2.81
C MET A 176 12.49 -15.76 -3.74
N GLY A 177 12.16 -15.38 -4.99
CA GLY A 177 11.53 -16.26 -5.96
C GLY A 177 10.05 -16.55 -5.68
N ALA A 178 9.33 -15.57 -5.14
CA ALA A 178 7.89 -15.65 -4.87
C ALA A 178 7.06 -15.10 -6.03
N SER A 179 7.36 -15.46 -7.27
CA SER A 179 6.78 -14.84 -8.47
C SER A 179 5.25 -14.78 -8.47
N ARG A 180 4.57 -15.82 -7.99
CA ARG A 180 3.11 -15.82 -7.88
C ARG A 180 2.61 -14.73 -6.91
N ALA A 181 3.25 -14.60 -5.74
CA ALA A 181 2.88 -13.55 -4.78
C ALA A 181 3.16 -12.15 -5.34
N VAL A 182 4.29 -11.97 -6.06
CA VAL A 182 4.59 -10.72 -6.76
C VAL A 182 3.47 -10.34 -7.73
N MET A 183 3.03 -11.28 -8.57
CA MET A 183 1.92 -11.02 -9.51
C MET A 183 0.61 -10.66 -8.79
N GLU A 184 0.29 -11.34 -7.69
CA GLU A 184 -0.88 -11.02 -6.87
C GLU A 184 -0.78 -9.61 -6.27
N PHE A 185 0.40 -9.19 -5.78
CA PHE A 185 0.64 -7.85 -5.25
C PHE A 185 0.49 -6.77 -6.33
N GLU A 186 1.09 -6.97 -7.50
CA GLU A 186 1.01 -6.00 -8.60
C GLU A 186 -0.41 -5.86 -9.13
N ASN A 187 -1.16 -6.95 -9.29
CA ASN A 187 -2.56 -6.90 -9.71
C ASN A 187 -3.41 -6.06 -8.75
N VAL A 188 -3.25 -6.25 -7.43
CA VAL A 188 -3.98 -5.46 -6.44
C VAL A 188 -3.55 -3.99 -6.46
N ARG A 189 -2.28 -3.69 -6.69
CA ARG A 189 -1.78 -2.31 -6.83
C ARG A 189 -2.45 -1.58 -7.98
N VAL A 190 -2.46 -2.20 -9.17
CA VAL A 190 -3.11 -1.63 -10.36
C VAL A 190 -4.60 -1.35 -10.11
N VAL A 191 -5.33 -2.31 -9.56
CA VAL A 191 -6.77 -2.13 -9.23
C VAL A 191 -6.98 -0.98 -8.25
N ARG A 192 -6.13 -0.85 -7.22
CA ARG A 192 -6.23 0.25 -6.24
C ARG A 192 -5.94 1.61 -6.86
N GLU A 193 -4.94 1.70 -7.72
CA GLU A 193 -4.56 2.93 -8.39
C GLU A 193 -5.70 3.42 -9.29
N VAL A 194 -6.23 2.56 -10.15
CA VAL A 194 -7.38 2.86 -11.02
C VAL A 194 -8.61 3.26 -10.20
N SER A 195 -8.96 2.49 -9.17
CA SER A 195 -10.10 2.78 -8.31
C SER A 195 -9.91 4.12 -7.57
N GLY A 196 -8.70 4.41 -7.11
CA GLY A 196 -8.37 5.67 -6.46
C GLY A 196 -8.50 6.88 -7.40
N GLU A 197 -8.11 6.73 -8.67
CA GLU A 197 -8.25 7.78 -9.68
C GLU A 197 -9.72 8.03 -10.01
N VAL A 198 -10.51 6.96 -10.24
CA VAL A 198 -11.96 7.06 -10.49
C VAL A 198 -12.66 7.74 -9.32
N ASN A 199 -12.37 7.34 -8.08
CA ASN A 199 -12.97 7.94 -6.90
C ASN A 199 -12.61 9.43 -6.75
N ARG A 200 -11.35 9.82 -7.00
CA ARG A 200 -10.94 11.23 -6.98
C ARG A 200 -11.70 12.03 -8.03
N ARG A 201 -11.85 11.49 -9.25
CA ARG A 201 -12.57 12.13 -10.35
C ARG A 201 -14.05 12.30 -10.00
N LEU A 202 -14.72 11.26 -9.51
CA LEU A 202 -16.12 11.31 -9.07
C LEU A 202 -16.32 12.32 -7.94
N ASN A 203 -15.46 12.34 -6.95
CA ASN A 203 -15.52 13.31 -5.85
C ASN A 203 -15.36 14.75 -6.35
N PHE A 204 -14.42 14.97 -7.28
CA PHE A 204 -14.23 16.29 -7.89
C PHE A 204 -15.45 16.72 -8.71
N GLU A 205 -16.02 15.86 -9.54
CA GLU A 205 -17.22 16.14 -10.34
C GLU A 205 -18.43 16.41 -9.42
N THR A 206 -18.65 15.55 -8.41
CA THR A 206 -19.74 15.73 -7.43
C THR A 206 -19.61 17.05 -6.67
N ALA A 207 -18.40 17.39 -6.21
CA ALA A 207 -18.17 18.66 -5.51
C ALA A 207 -18.42 19.88 -6.42
N ASN A 208 -18.05 19.80 -7.70
CA ASN A 208 -18.29 20.85 -8.68
C ASN A 208 -19.79 21.03 -8.98
N ILE A 209 -20.52 19.92 -9.14
CA ILE A 209 -21.98 19.94 -9.32
C ILE A 209 -22.64 20.57 -8.08
N GLY A 210 -22.28 20.12 -6.88
CA GLY A 210 -22.80 20.67 -5.63
C GLY A 210 -22.54 22.18 -5.47
N LYS A 211 -21.35 22.66 -5.81
CA LYS A 211 -21.01 24.10 -5.81
C LYS A 211 -21.84 24.87 -6.85
N THR A 212 -22.04 24.30 -8.04
CA THR A 212 -22.82 24.93 -9.11
C THR A 212 -24.28 25.08 -8.70
N ILE A 213 -24.92 23.99 -8.25
CA ILE A 213 -26.32 23.99 -7.79
C ILE A 213 -26.49 24.92 -6.59
N GLY A 214 -25.64 24.81 -5.57
CA GLY A 214 -25.71 25.66 -4.40
C GLY A 214 -25.50 27.16 -4.71
N SER A 215 -24.65 27.48 -5.70
CA SER A 215 -24.49 28.85 -6.18
C SER A 215 -25.74 29.32 -6.93
N GLY A 216 -26.29 28.49 -7.80
CA GLY A 216 -27.52 28.80 -8.55
C GLY A 216 -28.72 29.05 -7.66
N LEU A 217 -28.93 28.17 -6.68
CA LEU A 217 -30.04 28.35 -5.69
C LEU A 217 -29.88 29.63 -4.87
N ARG A 218 -28.68 29.97 -4.40
CA ARG A 218 -28.46 31.25 -3.70
C ARG A 218 -28.73 32.48 -4.58
N GLN A 219 -28.39 32.37 -5.89
CA GLN A 219 -28.67 33.42 -6.86
C GLN A 219 -30.18 33.55 -7.13
N ALA A 220 -30.86 32.41 -7.31
CA ALA A 220 -32.32 32.39 -7.48
C ALA A 220 -33.07 33.00 -6.27
N ALA A 221 -32.70 32.57 -5.05
CA ALA A 221 -33.32 33.13 -3.83
C ALA A 221 -33.10 34.65 -3.69
N ALA A 222 -31.93 35.19 -4.05
CA ALA A 222 -31.65 36.61 -4.05
C ALA A 222 -32.51 37.35 -5.10
N ILE A 223 -32.81 36.73 -6.23
CA ILE A 223 -33.68 37.29 -7.27
C ILE A 223 -35.13 37.25 -6.85
N GLU A 224 -35.63 36.18 -6.24
CA GLU A 224 -36.96 36.04 -5.70
C GLU A 224 -37.24 37.10 -4.62
N GLN A 225 -36.26 37.36 -3.75
CA GLN A 225 -36.35 38.46 -2.77
C GLN A 225 -36.54 39.83 -3.47
N LEU A 226 -35.77 40.12 -4.53
CA LEU A 226 -35.96 41.37 -5.30
C LEU A 226 -37.35 41.46 -5.96
N GLN A 227 -37.90 40.32 -6.35
CA GLN A 227 -39.24 40.26 -6.94
C GLN A 227 -40.31 40.51 -5.88
N GLU A 228 -40.25 39.89 -4.71
CA GLU A 228 -41.17 40.10 -3.58
C GLU A 228 -41.16 41.56 -3.10
N GLU A 229 -40.00 42.22 -3.10
CA GLU A 229 -39.83 43.63 -2.77
C GLU A 229 -40.29 44.58 -3.89
N GLY A 230 -40.77 44.09 -5.05
CA GLY A 230 -41.20 44.90 -6.19
C GLY A 230 -40.06 45.69 -6.86
N ARG A 231 -38.83 45.32 -6.60
CA ARG A 231 -37.61 46.03 -7.10
C ARG A 231 -37.14 45.48 -8.44
N LEU A 232 -37.44 44.23 -8.75
CA LEU A 232 -36.99 43.56 -9.97
C LEU A 232 -37.47 44.27 -11.23
N ASP A 233 -38.71 44.76 -11.27
CA ASP A 233 -39.34 45.43 -12.41
C ASP A 233 -38.70 46.78 -12.75
N ARG A 234 -38.05 47.41 -11.78
CA ARG A 234 -37.34 48.68 -11.93
C ARG A 234 -35.91 48.56 -12.46
N LEU A 235 -35.43 47.32 -12.61
CA LEU A 235 -34.09 47.07 -13.08
C LEU A 235 -34.00 47.16 -14.64
N PRO A 236 -32.80 47.40 -15.17
CA PRO A 236 -32.54 47.37 -16.63
C PRO A 236 -32.98 46.05 -17.27
N PRO A 237 -33.47 46.06 -18.53
CA PRO A 237 -33.97 44.86 -19.22
C PRO A 237 -32.99 43.69 -19.20
N ALA A 238 -31.70 43.97 -19.36
CA ALA A 238 -30.66 42.95 -19.35
C ALA A 238 -30.49 42.22 -17.99
N LEU A 239 -30.79 42.89 -16.87
CA LEU A 239 -30.78 42.27 -15.54
C LEU A 239 -32.07 41.49 -15.28
N ARG A 240 -33.24 41.99 -15.74
CA ARG A 240 -34.50 41.26 -15.65
C ARG A 240 -34.48 39.97 -16.44
N GLU A 241 -33.92 39.99 -17.65
CA GLU A 241 -33.73 38.79 -18.48
C GLU A 241 -32.82 37.76 -17.79
N MET A 242 -31.70 38.23 -17.24
CA MET A 242 -30.77 37.35 -16.49
C MET A 242 -31.44 36.75 -15.25
N ALA A 243 -32.24 37.52 -14.54
CA ALA A 243 -32.98 37.06 -13.37
C ALA A 243 -33.96 35.94 -13.74
N ARG A 244 -34.78 36.13 -14.77
CA ARG A 244 -35.70 35.10 -15.27
C ARG A 244 -34.98 33.81 -15.62
N TRP A 245 -33.90 33.89 -16.44
CA TRP A 245 -33.13 32.72 -16.84
C TRP A 245 -32.51 31.98 -15.64
N ARG A 246 -32.06 32.67 -14.61
CA ARG A 246 -31.47 32.03 -13.42
C ARG A 246 -32.51 31.36 -12.53
N VAL A 247 -33.68 31.97 -12.31
CA VAL A 247 -34.76 31.36 -11.52
C VAL A 247 -35.32 30.12 -12.21
N GLU A 248 -35.55 30.21 -13.52
CA GLU A 248 -36.01 29.05 -14.32
C GLU A 248 -35.00 27.90 -14.42
N ASN A 249 -33.71 28.17 -14.26
CA ASN A 249 -32.66 27.21 -14.45
C ASN A 249 -31.57 27.33 -13.35
N PRO A 250 -31.88 27.01 -12.09
CA PRO A 250 -30.92 27.17 -10.98
C PRO A 250 -29.76 26.15 -11.03
N GLU A 251 -29.94 25.01 -11.73
CA GLU A 251 -28.97 23.97 -11.86
C GLU A 251 -27.85 24.26 -12.89
N LEU A 252 -28.13 25.17 -13.85
CA LEU A 252 -27.15 25.45 -14.92
C LEU A 252 -25.92 26.18 -14.41
N ASN A 253 -24.73 25.76 -14.88
CA ASN A 253 -23.49 26.50 -14.62
C ASN A 253 -23.42 27.80 -15.45
N LEU A 254 -22.46 28.67 -15.11
CA LEU A 254 -22.29 29.96 -15.79
C LEU A 254 -21.96 29.83 -17.29
N GLY A 255 -21.31 28.75 -17.70
CA GLY A 255 -20.99 28.50 -19.12
C GLY A 255 -22.23 28.09 -19.92
N GLU A 256 -23.07 27.22 -19.34
CA GLU A 256 -24.33 26.77 -19.93
C GLU A 256 -25.33 27.94 -20.08
N LEU A 257 -25.46 28.75 -19.04
CA LEU A 257 -26.26 29.98 -19.12
C LEU A 257 -25.76 30.95 -20.19
N ALA A 258 -24.44 31.13 -20.25
CA ALA A 258 -23.81 32.00 -21.25
C ALA A 258 -24.09 31.50 -22.68
N GLY A 259 -23.99 30.20 -22.91
CA GLY A 259 -24.32 29.59 -24.21
C GLY A 259 -25.75 29.76 -24.62
N ARG A 260 -26.72 29.53 -23.70
CA ARG A 260 -28.17 29.69 -23.97
C ARG A 260 -28.57 31.13 -24.20
N MET A 261 -27.98 32.08 -23.48
CA MET A 261 -28.24 33.50 -23.61
C MET A 261 -27.41 34.21 -24.69
N LYS A 262 -26.51 33.49 -25.38
CA LYS A 262 -25.55 34.03 -26.36
C LYS A 262 -24.71 35.19 -25.77
N LEU A 263 -24.27 35.03 -24.54
CA LEU A 263 -23.44 35.97 -23.79
C LEU A 263 -22.09 35.36 -23.47
N SER A 264 -21.10 36.19 -23.09
CA SER A 264 -19.86 35.68 -22.49
C SER A 264 -20.10 35.23 -21.04
N LYS A 265 -19.33 34.23 -20.59
CA LYS A 265 -19.37 33.78 -19.20
C LYS A 265 -19.10 34.92 -18.19
N SER A 266 -18.23 35.88 -18.57
CA SER A 266 -17.94 37.08 -17.77
C SER A 266 -19.16 37.97 -17.64
N ALA A 267 -19.90 38.21 -18.75
CA ALA A 267 -21.12 39.03 -18.75
C ALA A 267 -22.23 38.42 -17.86
N VAL A 268 -22.41 37.06 -17.94
CA VAL A 268 -23.35 36.36 -17.08
C VAL A 268 -22.96 36.50 -15.61
N ASN A 269 -21.68 36.24 -15.29
CA ASN A 269 -21.19 36.37 -13.91
C ASN A 269 -21.38 37.80 -13.35
N HIS A 270 -21.04 38.82 -14.14
CA HIS A 270 -21.20 40.21 -13.75
C HIS A 270 -22.67 40.54 -13.46
N ARG A 271 -23.63 40.16 -14.35
CA ARG A 271 -25.06 40.42 -14.18
C ARG A 271 -25.60 39.70 -12.94
N LEU A 272 -25.27 38.43 -12.70
CA LEU A 272 -25.67 37.67 -11.52
C LEU A 272 -25.10 38.26 -10.23
N ARG A 273 -23.86 38.67 -10.23
CA ARG A 273 -23.24 39.35 -9.09
C ARG A 273 -23.96 40.67 -8.76
N ARG A 274 -24.30 41.45 -9.79
CA ARG A 274 -25.02 42.70 -9.62
C ARG A 274 -26.41 42.48 -9.03
N LEU A 275 -27.15 41.44 -9.45
CA LEU A 275 -28.44 41.05 -8.86
C LEU A 275 -28.28 40.68 -7.38
N GLN A 276 -27.28 39.93 -7.01
CA GLN A 276 -27.02 39.59 -5.61
C GLN A 276 -26.62 40.81 -4.75
N GLU A 277 -25.85 41.74 -5.30
CA GLU A 277 -25.49 43.00 -4.62
C GLU A 277 -26.75 43.86 -4.38
N LEU A 278 -27.62 43.95 -5.37
CA LEU A 278 -28.87 44.68 -5.26
C LEU A 278 -29.83 44.05 -4.22
N ALA A 279 -29.89 42.72 -4.13
CA ALA A 279 -30.68 42.04 -3.09
C ALA A 279 -30.11 42.28 -1.68
N ARG A 280 -28.83 42.45 -1.53
CA ARG A 280 -28.17 42.73 -0.23
C ARG A 280 -28.29 44.19 0.21
N SER A 281 -28.38 45.13 -0.74
CA SER A 281 -28.50 46.57 -0.43
C SER A 281 -29.95 46.93 -0.11
N ASN A 282 -30.26 47.05 1.17
CA ASN A 282 -31.55 47.61 1.61
C ASN A 282 -31.65 49.10 1.20
N GLY A 283 -32.30 49.36 0.06
CA GLY A 283 -32.97 50.64 -0.16
C GLY A 283 -32.25 51.84 -0.74
N ASP A 284 -31.00 51.82 -1.19
CA ASP A 284 -30.40 52.96 -1.92
C ASP A 284 -30.23 52.67 -3.42
N VAL A 285 -31.26 53.04 -4.16
CA VAL A 285 -31.19 53.15 -5.62
C VAL A 285 -30.48 54.47 -5.97
N HIS A 286 -29.16 54.47 -6.00
CA HIS A 286 -28.45 55.58 -6.61
C HIS A 286 -28.60 55.48 -8.15
N ALA A 287 -29.27 56.50 -8.73
CA ALA A 287 -29.40 56.75 -10.15
C ALA A 287 -28.00 56.73 -10.84
N PRO A 288 -27.89 56.29 -12.09
CA PRO A 288 -26.63 56.31 -12.81
C PRO A 288 -26.17 57.77 -12.97
N LYS A 289 -24.93 58.05 -12.51
CA LYS A 289 -24.27 59.33 -12.84
C LYS A 289 -24.21 59.46 -14.36
N ALA A 290 -24.90 60.47 -14.84
CA ALA A 290 -24.81 60.93 -16.22
C ALA A 290 -23.31 61.26 -16.52
N GLU A 291 -22.75 60.66 -17.54
CA GLU A 291 -21.44 61.02 -18.09
C GLU A 291 -21.49 62.48 -18.53
N ARG A 292 -20.77 63.32 -17.81
CA ARG A 292 -20.46 64.68 -18.32
C ARG A 292 -19.48 64.49 -19.48
N ARG A 293 -19.97 64.60 -20.68
CA ARG A 293 -19.16 65.04 -21.82
C ARG A 293 -18.68 66.42 -21.53
N SER A 294 -17.41 66.62 -21.34
CA SER A 294 -16.74 67.91 -21.44
C SER A 294 -15.98 68.01 -22.76
N ALA A 295 -16.19 69.08 -23.37
CA ALA A 295 -15.66 69.57 -24.64
C ALA A 295 -14.14 69.58 -24.72
#